data_32277b9fdf0ada5e256f6bd40a26a1a1
#
_entry.id   32277b9fdf0ada5e256f6bd40a26a1a1
#
_cell.length_a   1.000
_cell.length_b   1.000
_cell.length_c   1.000
_cell.angle_alpha   90.00
_cell.angle_beta   90.00
_cell.angle_gamma   90.00
#
_symmetry.space_group_name_H-M   'P 1'
#
loop_
_entity.id
_entity.type
_entity.pdbx_description
1 polymer ?
#
loop_
_entity_poly.entity_id
_entity_poly.type
_entity_poly.pdbx_seq_one_letter_code
_entity_poly.pdbx_strand_id
1 'polypeptide(L)'
;MLTSQIKSNEIEFGSCNKDLLEEIIFYGITLGADFVEIFIENTDNASVLAEEDYITSVSPSFGRGAGIRIFKDKRDGFVSTNDLSKHGLMRSVSQAIEMLDITEKRNREVFNGLNKHRDYSLSKKTWLNEVPSIHEVSEKLLVSTKSLKKNNKIV
;
A
#
# COMPACT_ATOMS: atom_id res chain seq x y z
N MET A 1 35.77 -0.93 -13.86
CA MET A 1 34.98 -2.05 -13.31
C MET A 1 34.30 -1.55 -12.06
N LEU A 2 33.10 -0.99 -12.18
CA LEU A 2 32.30 -0.47 -11.06
C LEU A 2 31.19 -1.48 -10.80
N THR A 3 31.42 -2.34 -9.83
CA THR A 3 30.42 -3.27 -9.31
C THR A 3 29.49 -2.46 -8.40
N SER A 4 28.36 -1.99 -8.94
CA SER A 4 27.28 -1.45 -8.10
C SER A 4 26.63 -2.61 -7.37
N GLN A 5 27.01 -2.81 -6.12
CA GLN A 5 26.23 -3.62 -5.21
C GLN A 5 24.87 -2.94 -5.03
N ILE A 6 23.83 -3.58 -5.56
CA ILE A 6 22.46 -3.25 -5.21
C ILE A 6 22.31 -3.73 -3.76
N LYS A 7 22.42 -2.81 -2.81
CA LYS A 7 21.98 -3.05 -1.45
C LYS A 7 20.48 -3.39 -1.56
N SER A 8 20.10 -4.52 -0.96
CA SER A 8 18.72 -4.86 -0.70
C SER A 8 18.08 -3.65 -0.02
N ASN A 9 17.25 -2.91 -0.73
CA ASN A 9 16.51 -1.82 -0.15
C ASN A 9 15.65 -2.43 0.95
N GLU A 10 16.01 -2.17 2.19
CA GLU A 10 15.11 -2.32 3.32
C GLU A 10 13.94 -1.40 3.00
N ILE A 11 12.78 -2.00 2.76
CA ILE A 11 11.56 -1.25 2.50
C ILE A 11 11.15 -0.65 3.84
N GLU A 12 11.66 0.55 4.11
CA GLU A 12 11.22 1.34 5.25
C GLU A 12 9.88 2.00 4.92
N PHE A 13 8.80 1.37 5.30
CA PHE A 13 7.49 2.03 5.35
C PHE A 13 7.41 2.94 6.61
N GLY A 14 8.29 3.93 6.69
CA GLY A 14 8.41 4.80 7.86
C GLY A 14 8.82 4.02 9.12
N SER A 15 7.96 3.95 10.16
CA SER A 15 8.23 3.21 11.39
C SER A 15 8.02 1.69 11.26
N CYS A 16 7.48 1.19 10.15
CA CYS A 16 7.24 -0.23 9.92
C CYS A 16 8.48 -0.88 9.32
N ASN A 17 9.36 -1.38 10.16
CA ASN A 17 10.47 -2.22 9.76
C ASN A 17 10.11 -3.71 9.87
N LYS A 18 10.98 -4.56 9.36
CA LYS A 18 10.79 -6.01 9.36
C LYS A 18 10.59 -6.56 10.77
N ASP A 19 11.37 -6.11 11.73
CA ASP A 19 11.33 -6.62 13.11
C ASP A 19 9.98 -6.32 13.77
N LEU A 20 9.44 -5.12 13.54
CA LEU A 20 8.11 -4.77 14.00
C LEU A 20 7.04 -5.66 13.39
N LEU A 21 7.09 -5.90 12.08
CA LEU A 21 6.11 -6.74 11.40
C LEU A 21 6.16 -8.19 11.89
N GLU A 22 7.34 -8.73 12.12
CA GLU A 22 7.52 -10.06 12.72
C GLU A 22 6.91 -10.12 14.12
N GLU A 23 7.10 -9.10 14.94
CA GLU A 23 6.50 -8.99 16.28
C GLU A 23 4.98 -8.96 16.21
N ILE A 24 4.40 -8.21 15.27
CA ILE A 24 2.93 -8.13 15.09
C ILE A 24 2.36 -9.47 14.62
N ILE A 25 3.01 -10.15 13.70
CA ILE A 25 2.61 -11.50 13.25
C ILE A 25 2.66 -12.47 14.44
N PHE A 26 3.77 -12.47 15.18
CA PHE A 26 3.92 -13.30 16.37
C PHE A 26 2.81 -13.04 17.39
N TYR A 27 2.48 -11.77 17.63
CA TYR A 27 1.39 -11.39 18.52
C TYR A 27 0.06 -12.02 18.11
N GLY A 28 -0.31 -11.98 16.82
CA GLY A 28 -1.55 -12.60 16.34
C GLY A 28 -1.56 -14.13 16.49
N ILE A 29 -0.42 -14.77 16.26
CA ILE A 29 -0.27 -16.22 16.48
C ILE A 29 -0.45 -16.57 17.96
N THR A 30 0.12 -15.79 18.89
CA THR A 30 -0.06 -16.03 20.35
C THR A 30 -1.50 -15.84 20.81
N LEU A 31 -2.27 -15.01 20.11
CA LEU A 31 -3.71 -14.86 20.33
C LEU A 31 -4.57 -15.98 19.75
N GLY A 32 -3.95 -16.95 19.05
CA GLY A 32 -4.63 -18.15 18.57
C GLY A 32 -4.88 -18.19 17.06
N ALA A 33 -4.40 -17.21 16.29
CA ALA A 33 -4.44 -17.28 14.84
C ALA A 33 -3.63 -18.46 14.29
N ASP A 34 -4.09 -19.06 13.21
CA ASP A 34 -3.33 -20.07 12.46
C ASP A 34 -2.35 -19.39 11.49
N PHE A 35 -2.74 -18.21 10.98
CA PHE A 35 -1.93 -17.41 10.07
C PHE A 35 -2.30 -15.93 10.17
N VAL A 36 -1.30 -15.07 10.02
CA VAL A 36 -1.45 -13.61 10.00
C VAL A 36 -0.80 -13.06 8.76
N GLU A 37 -1.53 -12.28 8.00
CA GLU A 37 -1.04 -11.55 6.83
C GLU A 37 -1.14 -10.04 7.10
N ILE A 38 -0.06 -9.32 6.78
CA ILE A 38 -0.03 -7.87 6.87
C ILE A 38 0.33 -7.32 5.49
N PHE A 39 -0.57 -6.53 4.94
CA PHE A 39 -0.38 -5.80 3.70
C PHE A 39 -0.22 -4.32 4.03
N ILE A 40 0.84 -3.69 3.55
CA ILE A 40 1.08 -2.26 3.74
C ILE A 40 1.05 -1.59 2.38
N GLU A 41 0.29 -0.50 2.29
CA GLU A 41 0.14 0.28 1.08
C GLU A 41 0.52 1.74 1.33
N ASN A 42 1.21 2.30 0.36
CA ASN A 42 1.48 3.72 0.25
C ASN A 42 1.12 4.16 -1.17
N THR A 43 0.15 5.04 -1.29
CA THR A 43 -0.36 5.51 -2.59
C THR A 43 -0.26 7.00 -2.70
N ASP A 44 0.30 7.45 -3.81
CA ASP A 44 0.34 8.84 -4.21
C ASP A 44 -0.48 9.00 -5.48
N ASN A 45 -1.57 9.76 -5.39
CA ASN A 45 -2.44 10.03 -6.52
C ASN A 45 -2.53 11.53 -6.76
N ALA A 46 -2.72 11.90 -8.00
CA ALA A 46 -3.07 13.26 -8.37
C ALA A 46 -4.11 13.23 -9.48
N SER A 47 -5.13 14.06 -9.34
CA SER A 47 -6.09 14.29 -10.41
C SER A 47 -6.02 15.73 -10.88
N VAL A 48 -6.12 15.92 -12.18
CA VAL A 48 -6.16 17.24 -12.83
C VAL A 48 -7.41 17.28 -13.69
N LEU A 49 -8.26 18.26 -13.46
CA LEU A 49 -9.45 18.51 -14.27
C LEU A 49 -9.26 19.79 -15.07
N ALA A 50 -9.53 19.70 -16.37
CA ALA A 50 -9.53 20.87 -17.25
C ALA A 50 -10.90 20.98 -17.93
N GLU A 51 -11.41 22.19 -17.95
CA GLU A 51 -12.61 22.54 -18.69
C GLU A 51 -12.27 23.69 -19.64
N GLU A 52 -12.70 23.57 -20.87
CA GLU A 52 -12.39 24.52 -21.93
C GLU A 52 -10.85 24.68 -22.09
N ASP A 53 -10.31 25.83 -21.72
CA ASP A 53 -8.90 26.20 -21.94
C ASP A 53 -8.14 26.44 -20.63
N TYR A 54 -8.71 26.03 -19.49
CA TYR A 54 -8.12 26.26 -18.17
C TYR A 54 -8.25 25.05 -17.26
N ILE A 55 -7.35 24.96 -16.28
CA ILE A 55 -7.42 23.92 -15.24
C ILE A 55 -8.42 24.37 -14.17
N THR A 56 -9.44 23.58 -13.94
CA THR A 56 -10.50 23.86 -12.96
C THR A 56 -10.18 23.25 -11.60
N SER A 57 -9.44 22.15 -11.56
CA SER A 57 -9.09 21.50 -10.30
C SER A 57 -7.77 20.75 -10.40
N VAL A 58 -7.00 20.79 -9.31
CA VAL A 58 -5.83 19.95 -9.07
C VAL A 58 -5.97 19.38 -7.67
N SER A 59 -6.11 18.05 -7.56
CA SER A 59 -6.36 17.38 -6.30
C SER A 59 -5.32 16.28 -6.06
N PRO A 60 -4.23 16.59 -5.35
CA PRO A 60 -3.31 15.56 -4.87
C PRO A 60 -3.95 14.78 -3.72
N SER A 61 -3.69 13.48 -3.67
CA SER A 61 -4.18 12.58 -2.62
C SER A 61 -3.08 11.61 -2.24
N PHE A 62 -2.84 11.50 -0.95
CA PHE A 62 -1.85 10.60 -0.37
C PHE A 62 -2.59 9.61 0.53
N GLY A 63 -2.36 8.32 0.31
CA GLY A 63 -2.92 7.26 1.12
C GLY A 63 -1.81 6.40 1.72
N ARG A 64 -1.90 6.11 3.02
CA ARG A 64 -1.01 5.19 3.69
C ARG A 64 -1.78 4.37 4.71
N GLY A 65 -1.58 3.05 4.69
CA GLY A 65 -2.29 2.19 5.62
C GLY A 65 -1.77 0.76 5.60
N ALA A 66 -2.34 -0.05 6.49
CA ALA A 66 -2.15 -1.49 6.53
C ALA A 66 -3.49 -2.21 6.55
N GLY A 67 -3.56 -3.33 5.82
CA GLY A 67 -4.58 -4.34 5.95
C GLY A 67 -4.02 -5.53 6.72
N ILE A 68 -4.74 -5.98 7.73
CA ILE A 68 -4.38 -7.14 8.53
C ILE A 68 -5.45 -8.20 8.35
N ARG A 69 -5.05 -9.38 7.91
CA ARG A 69 -5.91 -10.55 7.75
C ARG A 69 -5.46 -11.64 8.68
N ILE A 70 -6.39 -12.20 9.40
CA ILE A 70 -6.19 -13.31 10.35
C ILE A 70 -6.96 -14.51 9.84
N PHE A 71 -6.32 -15.67 9.84
CA PHE A 71 -6.96 -16.94 9.51
C PHE A 71 -7.04 -17.84 10.74
N LYS A 72 -8.18 -18.48 10.92
CA LYS A 72 -8.43 -19.47 11.97
C LYS A 72 -9.50 -20.48 11.53
N ASP A 73 -9.16 -21.77 11.55
CA ASP A 73 -10.12 -22.87 11.31
C ASP A 73 -11.00 -22.62 10.06
N LYS A 74 -10.40 -22.26 8.92
CA LYS A 74 -11.05 -21.94 7.62
C LYS A 74 -11.91 -20.66 7.62
N ARG A 75 -11.84 -19.85 8.67
CA ARG A 75 -12.44 -18.51 8.71
C ARG A 75 -11.36 -17.46 8.60
N ASP A 76 -11.68 -16.30 8.09
CA ASP A 76 -10.79 -15.15 8.06
C ASP A 76 -11.50 -13.91 8.58
N GLY A 77 -10.72 -13.03 9.24
CA GLY A 77 -11.10 -11.70 9.65
C GLY A 77 -10.14 -10.68 9.06
N PHE A 78 -10.66 -9.54 8.64
CA PHE A 78 -9.87 -8.48 8.03
C PHE A 78 -10.14 -7.14 8.69
N VAL A 79 -9.07 -6.43 9.03
CA VAL A 79 -9.13 -5.05 9.57
C VAL A 79 -8.13 -4.18 8.81
N SER A 80 -8.53 -2.96 8.46
CA SER A 80 -7.65 -1.95 7.90
C SER A 80 -7.38 -0.83 8.91
N THR A 81 -6.18 -0.24 8.84
CA THR A 81 -5.77 0.87 9.69
C THR A 81 -4.82 1.82 8.98
N ASN A 82 -4.92 3.12 9.30
CA ASN A 82 -3.94 4.12 8.90
C ASN A 82 -2.88 4.36 9.99
N ASP A 83 -3.09 3.78 11.18
CA ASP A 83 -2.14 3.84 12.28
C ASP A 83 -1.12 2.70 12.17
N LEU A 84 0.03 3.00 11.57
CA LEU A 84 1.14 2.06 11.38
C LEU A 84 2.09 1.99 12.59
N SER A 85 1.73 2.60 13.71
CA SER A 85 2.46 2.41 14.96
C SER A 85 2.31 0.97 15.48
N LYS A 86 3.25 0.51 16.29
CA LYS A 86 3.15 -0.80 16.96
C LYS A 86 1.80 -0.97 17.65
N HIS A 87 1.35 0.05 18.38
CA HIS A 87 0.08 0.01 19.11
C HIS A 87 -1.12 -0.10 18.14
N GLY A 88 -1.13 0.68 17.05
CA GLY A 88 -2.18 0.65 16.05
C GLY A 88 -2.30 -0.71 15.38
N LEU A 89 -1.15 -1.30 14.98
CA LEU A 89 -1.12 -2.62 14.36
C LEU A 89 -1.55 -3.73 15.34
N MET A 90 -1.08 -3.71 16.59
CA MET A 90 -1.50 -4.67 17.62
C MET A 90 -3.00 -4.59 17.89
N ARG A 91 -3.55 -3.37 17.98
CA ARG A 91 -4.99 -3.16 18.17
C ARG A 91 -5.78 -3.74 17.00
N SER A 92 -5.33 -3.55 15.78
CA SER A 92 -5.99 -4.09 14.58
C SER A 92 -5.94 -5.62 14.52
N VAL A 93 -4.84 -6.24 14.97
CA VAL A 93 -4.76 -7.69 15.15
C VAL A 93 -5.79 -8.17 16.17
N SER A 94 -5.86 -7.52 17.33
CA SER A 94 -6.85 -7.88 18.36
C SER A 94 -8.28 -7.78 17.86
N GLN A 95 -8.61 -6.71 17.12
CA GLN A 95 -9.93 -6.55 16.50
C GLN A 95 -10.25 -7.68 15.50
N ALA A 96 -9.28 -8.05 14.65
CA ALA A 96 -9.48 -9.15 13.70
C ALA A 96 -9.65 -10.51 14.40
N ILE A 97 -8.97 -10.74 15.51
CA ILE A 97 -9.14 -11.91 16.39
C ILE A 97 -10.54 -11.95 17.00
N GLU A 98 -11.01 -10.81 17.54
CA GLU A 98 -12.35 -10.67 18.10
C GLU A 98 -13.44 -10.97 17.07
N MET A 99 -13.28 -10.51 15.82
CA MET A 99 -14.23 -10.81 14.73
C MET A 99 -14.39 -12.31 14.45
N LEU A 100 -13.38 -13.09 14.75
CA LEU A 100 -13.38 -14.55 14.55
C LEU A 100 -13.80 -15.34 15.80
N ASP A 101 -14.08 -14.66 16.92
CA ASP A 101 -14.41 -15.27 18.21
C ASP A 101 -13.36 -16.31 18.63
N ILE A 102 -12.08 -15.95 18.50
CA ILE A 102 -10.96 -16.80 18.86
C ILE A 102 -10.73 -16.70 20.35
N THR A 103 -11.12 -17.75 21.08
CA THR A 103 -10.99 -17.82 22.55
C THR A 103 -9.78 -18.61 23.01
N GLU A 104 -9.21 -19.46 22.17
CA GLU A 104 -8.07 -20.32 22.50
C GLU A 104 -6.74 -19.66 22.18
N LYS A 105 -5.96 -19.35 23.22
CA LYS A 105 -4.55 -18.94 23.06
C LYS A 105 -3.69 -20.19 22.81
N ARG A 106 -2.86 -20.17 21.78
CA ARG A 106 -1.96 -21.27 21.46
C ARG A 106 -0.49 -20.83 21.59
N ASN A 107 0.31 -21.67 22.27
CA ASN A 107 1.76 -21.61 22.16
C ASN A 107 2.16 -22.39 20.89
N ARG A 108 2.29 -21.73 19.76
CA ARG A 108 2.83 -22.34 18.55
C ARG A 108 4.23 -21.79 18.24
N GLU A 109 5.09 -22.70 17.76
CA GLU A 109 6.32 -22.27 17.13
C GLU A 109 6.03 -21.40 15.92
N VAL A 110 6.61 -20.24 15.87
CA VAL A 110 6.44 -19.28 14.77
C VAL A 110 6.99 -19.88 13.49
N PHE A 111 6.15 -19.95 12.48
CA PHE A 111 6.57 -20.36 11.16
C PHE A 111 7.53 -19.31 10.59
N ASN A 112 8.82 -19.64 10.50
CA ASN A 112 9.86 -18.81 9.91
C ASN A 112 9.78 -18.75 8.38
N GLY A 113 8.61 -18.47 7.88
CA GLY A 113 8.34 -18.32 6.47
C GLY A 113 7.81 -16.93 6.15
N LEU A 114 8.63 -15.90 6.34
CA LEU A 114 8.40 -14.68 5.56
C LEU A 114 8.54 -15.09 4.10
N ASN A 115 7.41 -15.36 3.45
CA ASN A 115 7.39 -15.50 2.01
C ASN A 115 8.09 -14.27 1.46
N LYS A 116 9.18 -14.50 0.74
CA LYS A 116 9.95 -13.45 0.07
C LYS A 116 8.93 -12.53 -0.59
N HIS A 117 8.86 -11.33 -0.08
CA HIS A 117 8.15 -10.24 -0.67
C HIS A 117 8.41 -10.28 -2.17
N ARG A 118 7.37 -10.57 -2.97
CA ARG A 118 7.47 -10.34 -4.39
C ARG A 118 7.46 -8.83 -4.53
N ASP A 119 8.65 -8.29 -4.68
CA ASP A 119 8.81 -6.91 -5.08
C ASP A 119 8.18 -6.79 -6.47
N TYR A 120 6.95 -6.32 -6.50
CA TYR A 120 6.35 -5.82 -7.73
C TYR A 120 6.99 -4.46 -8.03
N SER A 121 8.31 -4.44 -8.15
CA SER A 121 8.96 -3.34 -8.83
C SER A 121 8.31 -3.29 -10.19
N LEU A 122 7.55 -2.24 -10.45
CA LEU A 122 7.07 -1.89 -11.79
C LEU A 122 8.26 -2.11 -12.72
N SER A 123 8.13 -3.09 -13.62
CA SER A 123 9.25 -3.47 -14.46
C SER A 123 9.78 -2.19 -15.10
N LYS A 124 11.11 -2.02 -15.16
CA LYS A 124 11.78 -0.87 -15.78
C LYS A 124 11.36 -0.60 -17.25
N LYS A 125 10.43 -1.37 -17.76
CA LYS A 125 9.84 -1.28 -19.10
C LYS A 125 8.45 -0.65 -19.13
N THR A 126 7.90 -0.22 -18.00
CA THR A 126 6.66 0.57 -18.04
C THR A 126 7.00 1.99 -18.52
N TRP A 127 6.21 2.49 -19.44
CA TRP A 127 6.23 3.86 -19.97
C TRP A 127 6.11 4.95 -18.88
N LEU A 128 5.94 4.55 -17.61
CA LEU A 128 5.90 5.35 -16.38
C LEU A 128 7.27 5.42 -15.68
N ASN A 129 8.39 5.29 -16.38
CA ASN A 129 9.73 5.42 -15.79
C ASN A 129 9.97 6.77 -15.09
N GLU A 130 9.17 7.76 -15.40
CA GLU A 130 9.10 9.04 -14.70
C GLU A 130 7.62 9.35 -14.50
N VAL A 131 7.18 9.42 -13.24
CA VAL A 131 5.85 9.94 -12.92
C VAL A 131 5.84 11.40 -13.34
N PRO A 132 5.03 11.80 -14.34
CA PRO A 132 5.03 13.17 -14.79
C PRO A 132 4.61 14.10 -13.65
N SER A 133 5.23 15.24 -13.54
CA SER A 133 4.82 16.26 -12.58
C SER A 133 3.39 16.73 -12.88
N ILE A 134 2.68 17.19 -11.86
CA ILE A 134 1.33 17.78 -12.03
C ILE A 134 1.34 18.89 -13.09
N HIS A 135 2.42 19.65 -13.17
CA HIS A 135 2.59 20.71 -14.17
C HIS A 135 2.61 20.14 -15.59
N GLU A 136 3.44 19.11 -15.86
CA GLU A 136 3.50 18.46 -17.17
C GLU A 136 2.17 17.83 -17.58
N VAL A 137 1.45 17.21 -16.63
CA VAL A 137 0.11 16.66 -16.88
C VAL A 137 -0.86 17.77 -17.25
N SER A 138 -0.84 18.89 -16.51
CA SER A 138 -1.69 20.05 -16.76
C SER A 138 -1.44 20.68 -18.13
N GLU A 139 -0.18 20.86 -18.51
CA GLU A 139 0.18 21.40 -19.83
C GLU A 139 -0.30 20.49 -20.96
N LYS A 140 -0.05 19.18 -20.87
CA LYS A 140 -0.51 18.22 -21.88
C LYS A 140 -2.02 18.19 -22.00
N LEU A 141 -2.75 18.30 -20.87
CA LEU A 141 -4.20 18.33 -20.85
C LEU A 141 -4.73 19.58 -21.56
N LEU A 142 -4.18 20.77 -21.28
CA LEU A 142 -4.56 22.01 -21.93
C LEU A 142 -4.26 22.02 -23.45
N VAL A 143 -3.15 21.44 -23.87
CA VAL A 143 -2.84 21.28 -25.30
C VAL A 143 -3.88 20.39 -25.98
N SER A 144 -4.30 19.30 -25.30
CA SER A 144 -5.29 18.37 -25.81
C SER A 144 -6.67 19.02 -25.94
N THR A 145 -7.12 19.78 -24.94
CA THR A 145 -8.43 20.48 -24.98
C THR A 145 -8.45 21.54 -26.08
N LYS A 146 -7.40 22.32 -26.26
CA LYS A 146 -7.26 23.30 -27.35
C LYS A 146 -7.29 22.63 -28.74
N SER A 147 -6.66 21.49 -28.89
CA SER A 147 -6.66 20.74 -30.15
C SER A 147 -8.04 20.22 -30.52
N LEU A 148 -8.81 19.75 -29.52
CA LEU A 148 -10.17 19.28 -29.71
C LEU A 148 -11.12 20.42 -30.14
N LYS A 149 -11.02 21.60 -29.51
CA LYS A 149 -11.79 22.80 -29.92
C LYS A 149 -11.49 23.22 -31.35
N LYS A 150 -10.20 23.27 -31.73
CA LYS A 150 -9.76 23.67 -33.08
C LYS A 150 -10.33 22.75 -34.16
N ASN A 151 -10.60 21.51 -33.85
CA ASN A 151 -11.15 20.53 -34.81
C ASN A 151 -12.70 20.51 -34.87
N ASN A 152 -13.40 21.46 -34.25
CA ASN A 152 -14.87 21.60 -34.25
C ASN A 152 -15.64 20.29 -33.93
N LYS A 153 -15.06 19.40 -33.18
CA LYS A 153 -15.68 18.11 -32.83
C LYS A 153 -16.34 18.10 -31.45
N ILE A 154 -16.32 19.24 -30.75
CA ILE A 154 -17.03 19.42 -29.48
C ILE A 154 -17.90 20.67 -29.64
N VAL A 155 -19.21 20.45 -29.75
CA VAL A 155 -20.25 21.47 -29.59
C VAL A 155 -20.62 21.53 -28.13
#